data_a1a21aa43ca21b28de68b03494db5a84
#
_entry.id   a1a21aa43ca21b28de68b03494db5a84
#
_cell.length_a   1.000
_cell.length_b   1.000
_cell.length_c   1.000
_cell.angle_alpha   90.00
_cell.angle_beta   90.00
_cell.angle_gamma   90.00
#
_symmetry.space_group_name_H-M   'P 1'
#
loop_
_entity.id
_entity.type
_entity.pdbx_description
1 polymer ?
#
loop_
_entity_poly.entity_id
_entity_poly.type
_entity_poly.pdbx_seq_one_letter_code
_entity_poly.pdbx_strand_id
1 'polypeptide(L)'
;MVELHSWLSHQHPGLTTYVALQQKTNELAQADADHRAVYKLLSSILDPFIASFDEEPLPTAVAKITFDRLLAVVRDADNAISLAPDQQIDALNKIASVDLV
;
A
#
# COMPACT_ATOMS: atom_id res chain seq x y z
N MET A 1 -4.13 -4.01 -16.45
CA MET A 1 -3.56 -3.27 -15.30
C MET A 1 -4.26 -3.75 -14.02
N VAL A 2 -3.51 -4.08 -13.00
CA VAL A 2 -4.10 -4.48 -11.72
C VAL A 2 -4.36 -3.22 -10.90
N GLU A 3 -5.62 -2.99 -10.56
CA GLU A 3 -5.98 -1.90 -9.66
C GLU A 3 -5.96 -2.41 -8.23
N LEU A 4 -4.92 -2.05 -7.49
CA LEU A 4 -4.75 -2.46 -6.10
C LEU A 4 -5.90 -1.96 -5.22
N HIS A 5 -6.38 -0.75 -5.47
CA HIS A 5 -7.50 -0.18 -4.71
C HIS A 5 -8.75 -1.04 -4.84
N SER A 6 -9.08 -1.46 -6.06
CA SER A 6 -10.25 -2.30 -6.31
C SER A 6 -10.12 -3.64 -5.58
N TRP A 7 -8.96 -4.27 -5.66
CA TRP A 7 -8.72 -5.52 -4.94
C TRP A 7 -8.84 -5.33 -3.42
N LEU A 8 -8.19 -4.29 -2.88
CA LEU A 8 -8.17 -4.04 -1.45
C LEU A 8 -9.58 -3.75 -0.90
N SER A 9 -10.39 -2.99 -1.65
CA SER A 9 -11.74 -2.62 -1.23
C SER A 9 -12.67 -3.82 -1.03
N HIS A 10 -12.35 -4.98 -1.62
CA HIS A 10 -13.12 -6.21 -1.49
C HIS A 10 -12.59 -7.13 -0.38
N GLN A 11 -11.56 -6.71 0.35
CA GLN A 11 -10.96 -7.49 1.42
C GLN A 11 -11.51 -7.06 2.78
N HIS A 12 -11.29 -7.89 3.79
CA HIS A 12 -11.61 -7.55 5.17
C HIS A 12 -10.41 -6.89 5.86
N PRO A 13 -10.64 -5.90 6.74
CA PRO A 13 -9.55 -5.33 7.53
C PRO A 13 -8.89 -6.40 8.41
N GLY A 14 -7.58 -6.53 8.33
CA GLY A 14 -6.85 -7.49 9.14
C GLY A 14 -5.43 -7.72 8.63
N LEU A 15 -4.59 -8.29 9.49
CA LEU A 15 -3.18 -8.51 9.18
C LEU A 15 -2.97 -9.42 7.97
N THR A 16 -3.81 -10.45 7.82
CA THR A 16 -3.74 -11.36 6.66
C THR A 16 -3.89 -10.59 5.35
N THR A 17 -4.82 -9.65 5.30
CA THR A 17 -5.02 -8.79 4.13
C THR A 17 -3.80 -7.91 3.87
N TYR A 18 -3.20 -7.35 4.92
CA TYR A 18 -2.06 -6.45 4.79
C TYR A 18 -0.80 -7.18 4.34
N VAL A 19 -0.59 -8.40 4.83
CA VAL A 19 0.49 -9.27 4.33
C VAL A 19 0.28 -9.62 2.86
N ALA A 20 -0.96 -9.93 2.47
CA ALA A 20 -1.29 -10.22 1.08
C ALA A 20 -1.08 -8.99 0.18
N LEU A 21 -1.41 -7.80 0.66
CA LEU A 21 -1.16 -6.54 -0.06
C LEU A 21 0.33 -6.32 -0.27
N GLN A 22 1.15 -6.56 0.76
CA GLN A 22 2.60 -6.43 0.64
C GLN A 22 3.17 -7.39 -0.39
N GLN A 23 2.71 -8.64 -0.39
CA GLN A 23 3.14 -9.62 -1.39
C GLN A 23 2.76 -9.18 -2.81
N LYS A 24 1.55 -8.65 -3.00
CA LYS A 24 1.12 -8.13 -4.30
C LYS A 24 1.97 -6.96 -4.76
N THR A 25 2.28 -6.02 -3.86
CA THR A 25 3.12 -4.87 -4.22
C THR A 25 4.54 -5.30 -4.58
N ASN A 26 5.09 -6.30 -3.89
CA ASN A 26 6.41 -6.83 -4.21
C ASN A 26 6.42 -7.53 -5.57
N GLU A 27 5.39 -8.31 -5.89
CA GLU A 27 5.25 -8.96 -7.18
C GLU A 27 5.12 -7.95 -8.32
N LEU A 28 4.31 -6.90 -8.13
CA LEU A 28 4.13 -5.84 -9.11
C LEU A 28 5.42 -5.03 -9.30
N ALA A 29 6.19 -4.82 -8.24
CA ALA A 29 7.49 -4.15 -8.34
C ALA A 29 8.47 -4.93 -9.21
N GLN A 30 8.39 -6.26 -9.21
CA GLN A 30 9.23 -7.11 -10.06
C GLN A 30 8.72 -7.15 -11.49
N ALA A 31 7.40 -7.17 -11.68
CA ALA A 31 6.77 -7.32 -13.00
C ALA A 31 6.71 -6.02 -13.79
N ASP A 32 6.63 -4.86 -13.12
CA ASP A 32 6.46 -3.55 -13.75
C ASP A 32 7.65 -2.65 -13.41
N ALA A 33 8.68 -2.69 -14.25
CA ALA A 33 9.91 -1.93 -14.03
C ALA A 33 9.68 -0.41 -14.10
N ASP A 34 8.71 0.04 -14.89
CA ASP A 34 8.43 1.47 -15.07
C ASP A 34 7.80 2.12 -13.84
N HIS A 35 7.08 1.32 -13.03
CA HIS A 35 6.40 1.79 -11.84
C HIS A 35 6.91 1.14 -10.56
N ARG A 36 8.09 0.58 -10.61
CA ARG A 36 8.71 -0.14 -9.47
C ARG A 36 8.78 0.70 -8.22
N ALA A 37 9.11 1.99 -8.35
CA ALA A 37 9.23 2.88 -7.20
C ALA A 37 7.91 3.02 -6.44
N VAL A 38 6.78 3.11 -7.15
CA VAL A 38 5.45 3.20 -6.54
C VAL A 38 5.17 1.96 -5.69
N TYR A 39 5.38 0.78 -6.25
CA TYR A 39 5.09 -0.48 -5.57
C TYR A 39 6.04 -0.75 -4.41
N LYS A 40 7.32 -0.44 -4.58
CA LYS A 40 8.31 -0.58 -3.50
C LYS A 40 8.01 0.36 -2.34
N LEU A 41 7.55 1.57 -2.63
CA LEU A 41 7.18 2.54 -1.62
C LEU A 41 5.98 2.04 -0.80
N LEU A 42 4.95 1.49 -1.45
CA LEU A 42 3.81 0.89 -0.74
C LEU A 42 4.25 -0.26 0.17
N SER A 43 5.12 -1.13 -0.31
CA SER A 43 5.66 -2.23 0.50
C SER A 43 6.42 -1.70 1.72
N SER A 44 7.21 -0.64 1.56
CA SER A 44 7.96 -0.02 2.64
C SER A 44 7.07 0.59 3.72
N ILE A 45 5.93 1.16 3.33
CA ILE A 45 4.96 1.71 4.28
C ILE A 45 4.33 0.60 5.12
N LEU A 46 4.03 -0.55 4.52
CA LEU A 46 3.42 -1.70 5.19
C LEU A 46 4.37 -2.41 6.15
N ASP A 47 5.65 -2.43 5.85
CA ASP A 47 6.64 -3.27 6.53
C ASP A 47 6.69 -3.02 8.05
N PRO A 48 6.89 -1.79 8.55
CA PRO A 48 6.95 -1.56 9.99
C PRO A 48 5.61 -1.82 10.68
N PHE A 49 4.49 -1.60 10.00
CA PHE A 49 3.17 -1.88 10.57
C PHE A 49 2.98 -3.38 10.75
N ILE A 50 3.28 -4.18 9.73
CA ILE A 50 3.16 -5.64 9.79
C ILE A 50 4.10 -6.19 10.89
N ALA A 51 5.33 -5.69 10.95
CA ALA A 51 6.30 -6.13 11.94
C ALA A 51 5.83 -5.85 13.38
N SER A 52 5.11 -4.74 13.59
CA SER A 52 4.58 -4.38 14.91
C SER A 52 3.57 -5.38 15.47
N PHE A 53 2.89 -6.13 14.60
CA PHE A 53 1.86 -7.08 15.01
C PHE A 53 2.19 -8.54 14.66
N ASP A 54 3.46 -8.83 14.41
CA ASP A 54 3.91 -10.18 14.01
C ASP A 54 3.62 -11.22 15.10
N GLU A 55 3.78 -10.85 16.37
CA GLU A 55 3.57 -11.74 17.51
C GLU A 55 2.37 -11.33 18.38
N GLU A 56 1.66 -10.26 18.01
CA GLU A 56 0.55 -9.74 18.80
C GLU A 56 -0.71 -9.66 17.93
N PRO A 57 -1.89 -9.92 18.52
CA PRO A 57 -3.14 -9.78 17.77
C PRO A 57 -3.38 -8.31 17.41
N LEU A 58 -3.80 -8.07 16.17
CA LEU A 58 -4.17 -6.75 15.70
C LEU A 58 -5.57 -6.39 16.19
N PRO A 59 -5.73 -5.34 17.03
CA PRO A 59 -7.06 -4.94 17.49
C PRO A 59 -7.96 -4.54 16.32
N THR A 60 -9.24 -4.92 16.38
CA THR A 60 -10.21 -4.67 15.31
C THR A 60 -10.31 -3.18 14.97
N ALA A 61 -10.32 -2.30 15.98
CA ALA A 61 -10.41 -0.86 15.75
C ALA A 61 -9.19 -0.33 15.00
N VAL A 62 -8.00 -0.81 15.34
CA VAL A 62 -6.75 -0.42 14.65
C VAL A 62 -6.76 -0.96 13.22
N ALA A 63 -7.20 -2.20 13.03
CA ALA A 63 -7.29 -2.81 11.71
C ALA A 63 -8.17 -1.96 10.78
N LYS A 64 -9.31 -1.49 11.28
CA LYS A 64 -10.25 -0.70 10.49
C LYS A 64 -9.69 0.68 10.13
N ILE A 65 -9.08 1.36 11.07
CA ILE A 65 -8.46 2.68 10.83
C ILE A 65 -7.35 2.55 9.79
N THR A 66 -6.52 1.54 9.94
CA THR A 66 -5.43 1.26 9.00
C THR A 66 -5.96 0.90 7.62
N PHE A 67 -7.05 0.14 7.56
CA PHE A 67 -7.70 -0.21 6.29
C PHE A 67 -8.11 1.04 5.52
N ASP A 68 -8.77 1.99 6.19
CA ASP A 68 -9.20 3.24 5.56
C ASP A 68 -8.02 4.06 5.06
N ARG A 69 -6.92 4.11 5.82
CA ARG A 69 -5.70 4.78 5.41
C ARG A 69 -5.05 4.11 4.21
N LEU A 70 -5.00 2.78 4.20
CA LEU A 70 -4.44 2.02 3.09
C LEU A 70 -5.27 2.19 1.82
N LEU A 71 -6.59 2.23 1.92
CA LEU A 71 -7.44 2.49 0.76
C LEU A 71 -7.10 3.84 0.12
N ALA A 72 -6.89 4.87 0.92
CA ALA A 72 -6.53 6.20 0.42
C ALA A 72 -5.14 6.20 -0.24
N VAL A 73 -4.15 5.58 0.41
CA VAL A 73 -2.78 5.52 -0.11
C VAL A 73 -2.71 4.70 -1.40
N VAL A 74 -3.40 3.57 -1.45
CA VAL A 74 -3.42 2.71 -2.63
C VAL A 74 -4.13 3.39 -3.79
N ARG A 75 -5.18 4.17 -3.51
CA ARG A 75 -5.83 5.00 -4.54
C ARG A 75 -4.85 6.02 -5.11
N ASP A 76 -4.10 6.70 -4.25
CA ASP A 76 -3.08 7.67 -4.69
C ASP A 76 -2.01 6.99 -5.55
N ALA A 77 -1.61 5.76 -5.19
CA ALA A 77 -0.64 4.99 -5.95
C ALA A 77 -1.17 4.58 -7.33
N ASP A 78 -2.41 4.10 -7.40
CA ASP A 78 -3.04 3.74 -8.68
C ASP A 78 -3.15 4.96 -9.60
N ASN A 79 -3.49 6.12 -9.04
CA ASN A 79 -3.55 7.37 -9.80
C ASN A 79 -2.16 7.82 -10.27
N ALA A 80 -1.13 7.65 -9.45
CA ALA A 80 0.23 8.05 -9.77
C ALA A 80 0.77 7.34 -11.01
N ILE A 81 0.39 6.08 -11.21
CA ILE A 81 0.84 5.27 -12.35
C ILE A 81 0.41 5.90 -13.68
N SER A 82 -0.70 6.63 -13.71
CA SER A 82 -1.23 7.27 -14.91
C SER A 82 -0.66 8.66 -15.16
N LEU A 83 0.14 9.21 -14.23
CA LEU A 83 0.64 10.57 -14.31
C LEU A 83 1.92 10.67 -15.15
N ALA A 84 2.20 11.88 -15.66
CA ALA A 84 3.49 12.19 -16.28
C ALA A 84 4.62 12.12 -15.23
N PRO A 85 5.88 11.85 -15.64
CA PRO A 85 6.97 11.64 -14.68
C PRO A 85 7.18 12.74 -13.65
N ASP A 86 7.04 14.01 -14.02
CA ASP A 86 7.16 15.13 -13.11
C ASP A 86 6.05 15.16 -12.06
N GLN A 87 4.83 14.82 -12.46
CA GLN A 87 3.69 14.70 -11.56
C GLN A 87 3.79 13.45 -10.69
N GLN A 88 4.39 12.37 -11.20
CA GLN A 88 4.64 11.16 -10.41
C GLN A 88 5.56 11.43 -9.24
N ILE A 89 6.57 12.26 -9.38
CA ILE A 89 7.48 12.62 -8.29
C ILE A 89 6.72 13.26 -7.15
N ASP A 90 5.83 14.20 -7.43
CA ASP A 90 4.99 14.84 -6.42
C ASP A 90 4.07 13.82 -5.71
N ALA A 91 3.47 12.92 -6.48
CA ALA A 91 2.61 11.87 -5.94
C ALA A 91 3.41 10.90 -5.06
N LEU A 92 4.61 10.51 -5.47
CA LEU A 92 5.49 9.65 -4.68
C LEU A 92 5.89 10.30 -3.36
N ASN A 93 6.21 11.59 -3.38
CA ASN A 93 6.53 12.33 -2.16
C ASN A 93 5.35 12.36 -1.19
N LYS A 94 4.13 12.52 -1.69
CA LYS A 94 2.92 12.48 -0.90
C LYS A 94 2.72 11.10 -0.25
N ILE A 95 2.90 10.04 -1.03
CA ILE A 95 2.78 8.66 -0.52
C ILE A 95 3.86 8.39 0.53
N ALA A 96 5.08 8.84 0.29
CA ALA A 96 6.21 8.65 1.20
C ALA A 96 6.00 9.33 2.55
N SER A 97 5.12 10.33 2.64
CA SER A 97 4.81 11.03 3.88
C SER A 97 3.82 10.27 4.77
N VAL A 98 3.22 9.20 4.25
CA VAL A 98 2.22 8.41 5.00
C VAL A 98 2.90 7.53 6.03
N ASP A 99 2.39 7.55 7.25
CA ASP A 99 2.86 6.72 8.35
C ASP A 99 1.65 5.97 8.92
N LEU A 100 1.76 4.64 8.96
CA LEU A 100 0.70 3.76 9.48
C LEU A 100 0.88 3.44 10.97
N VAL A 101 2.02 3.78 11.54
CA VAL A 101 2.36 3.47 12.93
C VAL A 101 2.20 4.68 13.84
#